data_62345a5be7d62ea07d73e3fcfbf4b4af
#
_entry.id   62345a5be7d62ea07d73e3fcfbf4b4af
#
_cell.length_a   1.000
_cell.length_b   1.000
_cell.length_c   1.000
_cell.angle_alpha   90.00
_cell.angle_beta   90.00
_cell.angle_gamma   90.00
#
_symmetry.space_group_name_H-M   'P 1'
#
loop_
_entity.id
_entity.type
_entity.pdbx_description
1 polymer ?
#
loop_
_entity_poly.entity_id
_entity_poly.type
_entity_poly.pdbx_seq_one_letter_code
_entity_poly.pdbx_strand_id
1 'polypeptide(L)'
;GEIELELKADKAPISVANFLSYVDSGYYDNTVFHRVIPNFMIQGGGFTADMEQKKTQPAIKNEADNGLLNRRGSVAMARTNVVDSATSQFFINSRDNDFLNNGARDFGYAVFATVVKGMDVVDRISDVSTGRQGGMGDVPLKPVMILSAKRL
;
A
#
# COMPACT_ATOMS: atom_id res chain seq x y z
N GLY A 1 14.84 7.45 3.37
CA GLY A 1 15.10 7.36 1.93
C GLY A 1 13.90 7.76 1.10
N GLU A 2 14.02 7.64 -0.20
CA GLU A 2 12.97 8.01 -1.16
C GLU A 2 12.50 6.80 -1.95
N ILE A 3 11.19 6.75 -2.19
CA ILE A 3 10.56 5.76 -3.06
C ILE A 3 9.78 6.54 -4.11
N GLU A 4 10.06 6.30 -5.39
CA GLU A 4 9.30 6.88 -6.50
C GLU A 4 8.39 5.84 -7.13
N LEU A 5 7.15 6.23 -7.37
CA LEU A 5 6.12 5.39 -7.97
C LEU A 5 5.74 5.95 -9.34
N GLU A 6 5.59 5.05 -10.31
CA GLU A 6 4.93 5.36 -11.57
C GLU A 6 3.47 4.91 -11.46
N LEU A 7 2.54 5.86 -11.54
CA LEU A 7 1.12 5.57 -11.45
C LEU A 7 0.57 5.12 -12.80
N LYS A 8 -0.26 4.09 -12.81
CA LYS A 8 -0.81 3.47 -14.01
C LYS A 8 -2.25 3.94 -14.25
N ALA A 9 -2.41 5.24 -14.52
CA ALA A 9 -3.74 5.85 -14.67
C ALA A 9 -4.55 5.28 -15.82
N ASP A 10 -3.91 4.76 -16.87
CA ASP A 10 -4.58 4.13 -18.01
C ASP A 10 -5.21 2.77 -17.65
N LYS A 11 -4.63 2.06 -16.68
CA LYS A 11 -5.10 0.74 -16.25
C LYS A 11 -5.91 0.79 -14.94
N ALA A 12 -5.66 1.77 -14.09
CA ALA A 12 -6.29 1.89 -12.78
C ALA A 12 -6.72 3.34 -12.51
N PRO A 13 -7.60 3.91 -13.36
CA PRO A 13 -7.94 5.33 -13.24
C PRO A 13 -8.59 5.71 -11.91
N ILE A 14 -9.44 4.84 -11.37
CA ILE A 14 -10.14 5.10 -10.10
C ILE A 14 -9.14 5.02 -8.93
N SER A 15 -8.32 3.98 -8.90
CA SER A 15 -7.33 3.79 -7.83
C SER A 15 -6.28 4.90 -7.84
N VAL A 16 -5.79 5.30 -9.02
CA VAL A 16 -4.82 6.39 -9.16
C VAL A 16 -5.42 7.71 -8.71
N ALA A 17 -6.64 8.05 -9.15
CA ALA A 17 -7.31 9.29 -8.73
C ALA A 17 -7.52 9.31 -7.21
N ASN A 18 -7.91 8.19 -6.63
CA ASN A 18 -8.08 8.03 -5.19
C ASN A 18 -6.75 8.26 -4.44
N PHE A 19 -5.70 7.59 -4.87
CA PHE A 19 -4.37 7.72 -4.26
C PHE A 19 -3.88 9.17 -4.34
N LEU A 20 -4.00 9.80 -5.49
CA LEU A 20 -3.58 11.19 -5.68
C LEU A 20 -4.39 12.17 -4.85
N SER A 21 -5.67 11.91 -4.61
CA SER A 21 -6.48 12.78 -3.74
C SER A 21 -5.94 12.79 -2.31
N TYR A 22 -5.48 11.64 -1.81
CA TYR A 22 -4.84 11.56 -0.49
C TYR A 22 -3.45 12.22 -0.50
N VAL A 23 -2.67 12.03 -1.56
CA VAL A 23 -1.36 12.67 -1.72
C VAL A 23 -1.51 14.19 -1.70
N ASP A 24 -2.42 14.73 -2.52
CA ASP A 24 -2.60 16.18 -2.68
C ASP A 24 -3.09 16.84 -1.41
N SER A 25 -3.86 16.13 -0.58
CA SER A 25 -4.36 16.67 0.69
C SER A 25 -3.37 16.56 1.85
N GLY A 26 -2.20 15.96 1.63
CA GLY A 26 -1.23 15.71 2.70
C GLY A 26 -1.64 14.60 3.65
N TYR A 27 -2.61 13.78 3.28
CA TYR A 27 -3.15 12.73 4.14
C TYR A 27 -2.09 11.73 4.60
N TYR A 28 -1.17 11.36 3.70
CA TYR A 28 -0.16 10.35 4.00
C TYR A 28 1.01 10.89 4.84
N ASP A 29 1.12 12.20 5.00
CA ASP A 29 2.20 12.80 5.79
C ASP A 29 2.10 12.31 7.24
N ASN A 30 3.22 11.79 7.75
CA ASN A 30 3.32 11.25 9.11
C ASN A 30 2.45 10.02 9.40
N THR A 31 2.00 9.31 8.39
CA THR A 31 1.45 7.96 8.54
C THR A 31 2.57 6.94 8.56
N VAL A 32 2.27 5.70 8.95
CA VAL A 32 3.29 4.66 9.09
C VAL A 32 3.01 3.46 8.19
N PHE A 33 4.06 2.70 7.92
CA PHE A 33 3.92 1.32 7.45
C PHE A 33 3.62 0.46 8.69
N HIS A 34 2.35 0.20 8.93
CA HIS A 34 1.88 -0.47 10.15
C HIS A 34 1.89 -1.99 10.05
N ARG A 35 2.10 -2.55 8.87
CA ARG A 35 2.14 -3.99 8.64
C ARG A 35 3.27 -4.32 7.68
N VAL A 36 4.27 -5.04 8.19
CA VAL A 36 5.48 -5.39 7.43
C VAL A 36 5.74 -6.87 7.60
N ILE A 37 5.73 -7.61 6.50
CA ILE A 37 6.00 -9.04 6.49
C ILE A 37 7.11 -9.32 5.49
N PRO A 38 8.30 -9.79 5.94
CA PRO A 38 9.41 -10.12 5.04
C PRO A 38 8.99 -11.13 3.98
N ASN A 39 9.54 -11.01 2.78
CA ASN A 39 9.19 -11.87 1.64
C ASN A 39 7.71 -11.86 1.29
N PHE A 40 7.03 -10.76 1.56
CA PHE A 40 5.62 -10.60 1.21
C PHE A 40 5.35 -9.15 0.79
N MET A 41 5.13 -8.25 1.74
CA MET A 41 4.78 -6.86 1.40
C MET A 41 5.02 -5.93 2.59
N ILE A 42 5.02 -4.62 2.30
CA ILE A 42 4.92 -3.57 3.31
C ILE A 42 3.63 -2.79 3.06
N GLN A 43 2.84 -2.59 4.10
CA GLN A 43 1.52 -1.94 4.01
C GLN A 43 1.46 -0.71 4.90
N GLY A 44 0.90 0.37 4.37
CA GLY A 44 0.77 1.61 5.13
C GLY A 44 -0.30 2.53 4.59
N GLY A 45 -0.26 3.77 5.05
CA GLY A 45 -1.14 4.83 4.56
C GLY A 45 -2.49 4.94 5.27
N GLY A 46 -2.64 4.37 6.47
CA GLY A 46 -3.92 4.45 7.19
C GLY A 46 -3.80 4.73 8.68
N PHE A 47 -2.60 4.62 9.25
CA PHE A 47 -2.40 4.73 10.70
C PHE A 47 -1.33 5.77 11.02
N THR A 48 -1.53 6.48 12.15
CA THR A 48 -0.50 7.34 12.73
C THR A 48 0.55 6.49 13.46
N ALA A 49 1.65 7.12 13.89
CA ALA A 49 2.69 6.44 14.69
C ALA A 49 2.15 5.89 16.01
N ASP A 50 1.10 6.48 16.55
CA ASP A 50 0.40 6.02 17.76
C ASP A 50 -0.59 4.87 17.47
N MET A 51 -0.62 4.37 16.25
CA MET A 51 -1.52 3.29 15.80
C MET A 51 -3.00 3.69 15.84
N GLU A 52 -3.29 4.97 15.67
CA GLU A 52 -4.65 5.45 15.47
C GLU A 52 -4.99 5.43 13.98
N GLN A 53 -6.12 4.82 13.65
CA GLN A 53 -6.59 4.78 12.27
C GLN A 53 -7.17 6.16 11.88
N LYS A 54 -6.68 6.71 10.79
CA LYS A 54 -7.18 7.99 10.26
C LYS A 54 -8.50 7.80 9.55
N LYS A 55 -9.34 8.83 9.61
CA LYS A 55 -10.60 8.86 8.86
C LYS A 55 -10.31 8.89 7.37
N THR A 56 -11.15 8.21 6.58
CA THR A 56 -10.98 8.09 5.14
C THR A 56 -12.16 8.66 4.37
N GLN A 57 -11.96 8.86 3.06
CA GLN A 57 -13.02 9.11 2.10
C GLN A 57 -13.78 7.80 1.84
N PRO A 58 -14.95 7.84 1.15
CA PRO A 58 -15.66 6.62 0.79
C PRO A 58 -14.81 5.63 0.02
N ALA A 59 -15.12 4.35 0.17
CA ALA A 59 -14.45 3.27 -0.53
C ALA A 59 -14.62 3.37 -2.04
N ILE A 60 -13.67 2.80 -2.78
CA ILE A 60 -13.66 2.82 -4.24
C ILE A 60 -13.88 1.42 -4.83
N LYS A 61 -14.26 1.40 -6.11
CA LYS A 61 -14.38 0.16 -6.88
C LYS A 61 -13.01 -0.51 -7.02
N ASN A 62 -12.98 -1.83 -6.86
CA ASN A 62 -11.80 -2.65 -7.04
C ASN A 62 -11.49 -2.81 -8.54
N GLU A 63 -10.32 -2.39 -8.96
CA GLU A 63 -9.85 -2.47 -10.35
C GLU A 63 -8.87 -3.62 -10.58
N ALA A 64 -8.90 -4.68 -9.77
CA ALA A 64 -7.95 -5.79 -9.88
C ALA A 64 -8.07 -6.55 -11.22
N ASP A 65 -9.18 -6.40 -11.94
CA ASP A 65 -9.41 -7.00 -13.25
C ASP A 65 -8.77 -6.22 -14.42
N ASN A 66 -7.80 -5.34 -14.10
CA ASN A 66 -7.14 -4.46 -15.09
C ASN A 66 -5.95 -5.12 -15.82
N GLY A 67 -5.64 -6.37 -15.52
CA GLY A 67 -4.53 -7.09 -16.14
C GLY A 67 -3.18 -6.86 -15.50
N LEU A 68 -3.05 -5.97 -14.52
CA LEU A 68 -1.80 -5.75 -13.80
C LEU A 68 -1.62 -6.81 -12.70
N LEU A 69 -0.39 -7.27 -12.50
CA LEU A 69 -0.06 -8.36 -11.60
C LEU A 69 0.65 -7.86 -10.34
N ASN A 70 0.41 -8.57 -9.23
CA ASN A 70 1.08 -8.31 -7.94
C ASN A 70 2.48 -8.92 -7.95
N ARG A 71 3.38 -8.31 -8.68
CA ARG A 71 4.79 -8.71 -8.78
C ARG A 71 5.64 -7.84 -7.86
N ARG A 72 6.86 -8.28 -7.60
CA ARG A 72 7.83 -7.48 -6.85
C ARG A 72 7.91 -6.06 -7.41
N GLY A 73 7.76 -5.05 -6.53
CA GLY A 73 7.78 -3.65 -6.89
C GLY A 73 6.43 -3.08 -7.32
N SER A 74 5.39 -3.90 -7.47
CA SER A 74 4.05 -3.39 -7.73
C SER A 74 3.41 -2.85 -6.45
N VAL A 75 2.56 -1.84 -6.61
CA VAL A 75 1.83 -1.19 -5.51
C VAL A 75 0.35 -1.42 -5.74
N ALA A 76 -0.33 -1.93 -4.73
CA ALA A 76 -1.75 -2.28 -4.82
C ALA A 76 -2.54 -1.68 -3.65
N MET A 77 -3.86 -1.57 -3.83
CA MET A 77 -4.74 -1.10 -2.77
C MET A 77 -5.03 -2.22 -1.77
N ALA A 78 -4.79 -1.94 -0.49
CA ALA A 78 -5.25 -2.79 0.59
C ALA A 78 -6.76 -2.64 0.75
N ARG A 79 -7.43 -3.67 1.23
CA ARG A 79 -8.88 -3.70 1.45
C ARG A 79 -9.25 -4.72 2.52
N THR A 80 -10.50 -4.70 2.93
CA THR A 80 -11.09 -5.75 3.76
C THR A 80 -11.55 -6.93 2.88
N ASN A 81 -12.28 -7.87 3.44
CA ASN A 81 -12.85 -8.99 2.66
C ASN A 81 -13.94 -8.54 1.68
N VAL A 82 -14.48 -7.34 1.84
CA VAL A 82 -15.42 -6.75 0.88
C VAL A 82 -14.63 -6.30 -0.35
N VAL A 83 -15.06 -6.74 -1.53
CA VAL A 83 -14.30 -6.50 -2.78
C VAL A 83 -14.06 -5.02 -3.04
N ASP A 84 -15.07 -4.18 -2.88
CA ASP A 84 -15.03 -2.74 -3.15
C ASP A 84 -14.90 -1.94 -1.83
N SER A 85 -13.91 -2.27 -1.01
CA SER A 85 -13.72 -1.65 0.32
C SER A 85 -12.43 -0.86 0.47
N ALA A 86 -11.62 -0.73 -0.58
CA ALA A 86 -10.37 0.02 -0.51
C ALA A 86 -10.63 1.51 -0.23
N THR A 87 -9.79 2.10 0.62
CA THR A 87 -9.85 3.53 0.96
C THR A 87 -8.47 4.18 0.79
N SER A 88 -7.69 4.33 1.86
CA SER A 88 -6.38 5.00 1.78
C SER A 88 -5.20 4.06 1.80
N GLN A 89 -5.32 2.87 2.39
CA GLN A 89 -4.19 1.99 2.59
C GLN A 89 -3.73 1.31 1.31
N PHE A 90 -2.44 1.18 1.17
CA PHE A 90 -1.80 0.50 0.05
C PHE A 90 -0.68 -0.40 0.55
N PHE A 91 -0.21 -1.30 -0.30
CA PHE A 91 0.96 -2.10 0.01
C PHE A 91 1.89 -2.18 -1.19
N ILE A 92 3.17 -2.36 -0.91
CA ILE A 92 4.20 -2.56 -1.92
C ILE A 92 4.66 -4.01 -1.81
N ASN A 93 4.53 -4.74 -2.91
CA ASN A 93 4.96 -6.14 -2.96
C ASN A 93 6.49 -6.21 -2.95
N SER A 94 7.05 -6.95 -1.99
CA SER A 94 8.50 -7.18 -1.92
C SER A 94 8.94 -8.45 -2.65
N ARG A 95 7.99 -9.21 -3.16
CA ARG A 95 8.19 -10.38 -4.03
C ARG A 95 6.99 -10.54 -4.95
N ASP A 96 7.05 -11.52 -5.87
CA ASP A 96 5.91 -11.88 -6.69
C ASP A 96 4.87 -12.62 -5.83
N ASN A 97 3.68 -12.04 -5.72
CA ASN A 97 2.58 -12.55 -4.91
C ASN A 97 1.39 -12.91 -5.80
N ASP A 98 1.55 -13.95 -6.62
CA ASP A 98 0.55 -14.34 -7.64
C ASP A 98 -0.82 -14.66 -7.05
N PHE A 99 -0.87 -15.12 -5.79
CA PHE A 99 -2.13 -15.42 -5.11
C PHE A 99 -2.99 -14.19 -4.83
N LEU A 100 -2.43 -12.98 -4.97
CA LEU A 100 -3.16 -11.71 -4.81
C LEU A 100 -3.74 -11.20 -6.13
N ASN A 101 -3.45 -11.86 -7.24
CA ASN A 101 -3.93 -11.43 -8.56
C ASN A 101 -5.41 -11.74 -8.74
N ASN A 102 -6.08 -10.95 -9.61
CA ASN A 102 -7.47 -11.18 -9.97
C ASN A 102 -7.67 -12.61 -10.47
N GLY A 103 -8.61 -13.32 -9.85
CA GLY A 103 -8.97 -14.67 -10.25
C GLY A 103 -8.07 -15.79 -9.73
N ALA A 104 -6.98 -15.49 -9.02
CA ALA A 104 -6.10 -16.52 -8.48
C ALA A 104 -6.73 -17.24 -7.29
N ARG A 105 -7.30 -16.49 -6.36
CA ARG A 105 -7.96 -16.98 -5.15
C ARG A 105 -9.31 -16.31 -4.93
N ASP A 106 -9.40 -15.03 -5.23
CA ASP A 106 -10.61 -14.22 -5.15
C ASP A 106 -10.53 -13.13 -6.22
N PHE A 107 -11.29 -12.03 -6.09
CA PHE A 107 -11.23 -10.92 -7.06
C PHE A 107 -9.84 -10.28 -7.12
N GLY A 108 -9.07 -10.38 -6.07
CA GLY A 108 -7.71 -9.89 -5.99
C GLY A 108 -7.59 -8.46 -5.48
N TYR A 109 -6.37 -7.94 -5.60
CA TYR A 109 -5.98 -6.62 -5.12
C TYR A 109 -5.52 -5.76 -6.29
N ALA A 110 -6.10 -4.56 -6.40
CA ALA A 110 -5.90 -3.69 -7.56
C ALA A 110 -4.50 -3.07 -7.56
N VAL A 111 -3.65 -3.52 -8.47
CA VAL A 111 -2.36 -2.89 -8.73
C VAL A 111 -2.61 -1.59 -9.50
N PHE A 112 -2.02 -0.49 -9.04
CA PHE A 112 -2.20 0.83 -9.65
C PHE A 112 -0.89 1.57 -9.89
N ALA A 113 0.24 1.04 -9.43
CA ALA A 113 1.54 1.68 -9.58
C ALA A 113 2.68 0.66 -9.53
N THR A 114 3.87 1.10 -9.92
CA THR A 114 5.11 0.35 -9.77
C THR A 114 6.18 1.23 -9.16
N VAL A 115 7.07 0.65 -8.36
CA VAL A 115 8.25 1.34 -7.84
C VAL A 115 9.27 1.46 -8.96
N VAL A 116 9.64 2.68 -9.31
CA VAL A 116 10.65 2.96 -10.34
C VAL A 116 11.98 3.39 -9.73
N LYS A 117 11.99 3.78 -8.46
CA LYS A 117 13.19 4.14 -7.71
C LYS A 117 12.98 3.87 -6.23
N GLY A 118 13.99 3.34 -5.55
CA GLY A 118 13.93 3.14 -4.10
C GLY A 118 13.49 1.75 -3.67
N MET A 119 13.60 0.73 -4.52
CA MET A 119 13.29 -0.65 -4.12
C MET A 119 14.20 -1.14 -2.99
N ASP A 120 15.44 -0.62 -2.92
CA ASP A 120 16.35 -0.86 -1.80
C ASP A 120 15.79 -0.32 -0.47
N VAL A 121 15.09 0.81 -0.51
CA VAL A 121 14.39 1.37 0.67
C VAL A 121 13.26 0.43 1.10
N VAL A 122 12.47 -0.06 0.15
CA VAL A 122 11.40 -1.05 0.41
C VAL A 122 11.98 -2.30 1.08
N ASP A 123 13.10 -2.81 0.55
CA ASP A 123 13.74 -4.00 1.10
C ASP A 123 14.26 -3.77 2.52
N ARG A 124 14.81 -2.60 2.82
CA ARG A 124 15.24 -2.25 4.18
C ARG A 124 14.07 -2.16 5.14
N ILE A 125 12.93 -1.60 4.72
CA ILE A 125 11.71 -1.58 5.53
C ILE A 125 11.23 -3.01 5.77
N SER A 126 11.28 -3.85 4.77
CA SER A 126 10.88 -5.26 4.85
C SER A 126 11.65 -6.05 5.94
N ASP A 127 12.86 -5.62 6.26
CA ASP A 127 13.74 -6.33 7.19
C ASP A 127 13.68 -5.80 8.63
N VAL A 128 12.86 -4.79 8.92
CA VAL A 128 12.78 -4.26 10.28
C VAL A 128 12.13 -5.26 11.23
N SER A 129 12.50 -5.19 12.50
CA SER A 129 11.89 -6.03 13.56
C SER A 129 10.44 -5.61 13.78
N THR A 130 9.57 -6.60 13.90
CA THR A 130 8.13 -6.39 14.09
C THR A 130 7.62 -7.13 15.32
N GLY A 131 6.42 -6.78 15.75
CA GLY A 131 5.74 -7.40 16.88
C GLY A 131 4.27 -6.99 16.91
N ARG A 132 3.61 -7.29 18.03
CA ARG A 132 2.20 -6.93 18.21
C ARG A 132 2.07 -5.57 18.87
N GLN A 133 1.19 -4.73 18.32
CA GLN A 133 0.81 -3.44 18.91
C GLN A 133 -0.67 -3.19 18.64
N GLY A 134 -1.39 -2.70 19.64
CA GLY A 134 -2.80 -2.35 19.48
C GLY A 134 -3.68 -3.51 19.00
N GLY A 135 -3.32 -4.75 19.33
CA GLY A 135 -4.04 -5.94 18.89
C GLY A 135 -3.71 -6.40 17.47
N MET A 136 -2.80 -5.72 16.78
CA MET A 136 -2.35 -6.07 15.43
C MET A 136 -0.96 -6.70 15.46
N GLY A 137 -0.75 -7.72 14.61
CA GLY A 137 0.55 -8.34 14.41
C GLY A 137 1.35 -7.67 13.30
N ASP A 138 2.63 -8.05 13.19
CA ASP A 138 3.53 -7.61 12.13
C ASP A 138 3.73 -6.09 12.07
N VAL A 139 3.64 -5.43 13.21
CA VAL A 139 3.85 -3.98 13.33
C VAL A 139 5.32 -3.71 13.62
N PRO A 140 5.99 -2.82 12.85
CA PRO A 140 7.38 -2.44 13.14
C PRO A 140 7.53 -1.96 14.59
N LEU A 141 8.53 -2.47 15.31
CA LEU A 141 8.79 -2.10 16.71
C LEU A 141 9.15 -0.62 16.85
N LYS A 142 9.86 -0.08 15.85
CA LYS A 142 10.09 1.36 15.71
C LYS A 142 9.26 1.85 14.55
N PRO A 143 8.46 2.91 14.71
CA PRO A 143 7.62 3.41 13.61
C PRO A 143 8.43 3.70 12.35
N VAL A 144 7.96 3.18 11.22
CA VAL A 144 8.49 3.50 9.90
C VAL A 144 7.54 4.51 9.27
N MET A 145 7.96 5.77 9.24
CA MET A 145 7.08 6.87 8.89
C MET A 145 7.20 7.25 7.42
N ILE A 146 6.06 7.53 6.81
CA ILE A 146 5.97 8.27 5.56
C ILE A 146 6.02 9.74 5.95
N LEU A 147 7.16 10.39 5.74
CA LEU A 147 7.32 11.79 6.13
C LEU A 147 6.46 12.70 5.27
N SER A 148 6.44 12.43 3.97
CA SER A 148 5.61 13.16 3.01
C SER A 148 5.41 12.33 1.76
N ALA A 149 4.34 12.64 1.04
CA ALA A 149 4.08 12.11 -0.29
C ALA A 149 3.63 13.25 -1.18
N LYS A 150 4.20 13.35 -2.38
CA LYS A 150 3.89 14.44 -3.32
C LYS A 150 4.07 13.98 -4.75
N ARG A 151 3.40 14.68 -5.65
CA ARG A 151 3.62 14.50 -7.09
C ARG A 151 4.99 15.06 -7.49
N LEU A 152 5.63 14.43 -8.46
CA LEU A 152 6.84 14.95 -9.10
C LEU A 152 6.50 15.78 -10.33
#